data_3d6770d7c0ebe70bd1a8c18f37f5e8e3
#
_entry.id   3d6770d7c0ebe70bd1a8c18f37f5e8e3
#
_cell.length_a   1.000
_cell.length_b   1.000
_cell.length_c   1.000
_cell.angle_alpha   90.00
_cell.angle_beta   90.00
_cell.angle_gamma   90.00
#
_symmetry.space_group_name_H-M   'P 1'
#
loop_
_entity.id
_entity.type
_entity.pdbx_description
1 polymer ?
#
loop_
_entity_poly.entity_id
_entity_poly.type
_entity_poly.pdbx_seq_one_letter_code
_entity_poly.pdbx_strand_id
1 'polypeptide(L)'
;MPNRNINTDMWLDSEIIDDFSKNDTFLWLYILTSPKTFLCGVLKAPLSSIAFDTKLNKNEIIESINNLESKFHKIKYNKENDEILILNWHKYNWTKSSKLIESIERTLKNIKSQEFVEYVERTIDRYRNLNR
;
A
#
# COMPACT_ATOMS: atom_id res chain seq x y z
N MET A 1 -14.88 -11.28 3.02
CA MET A 1 -14.41 -9.91 2.68
C MET A 1 -13.35 -9.49 3.68
N PRO A 2 -12.14 -9.15 3.22
CA PRO A 2 -11.12 -8.71 4.16
C PRO A 2 -11.43 -7.34 4.74
N ASN A 3 -11.12 -7.18 6.00
CA ASN A 3 -11.18 -5.88 6.68
C ASN A 3 -9.77 -5.31 6.74
N ARG A 4 -9.67 -3.98 6.65
CA ARG A 4 -8.39 -3.27 6.75
C ARG A 4 -8.47 -2.23 7.85
N ASN A 5 -7.37 -2.08 8.57
CA ASN A 5 -7.26 -1.06 9.60
C ASN A 5 -6.73 0.23 9.00
N ILE A 6 -7.41 1.32 9.29
CA ILE A 6 -6.97 2.66 8.89
C ILE A 6 -6.82 3.48 10.15
N ASN A 7 -5.66 4.13 10.29
CA ASN A 7 -5.46 5.06 11.37
C ASN A 7 -6.26 6.33 11.08
N THR A 8 -7.27 6.59 11.91
CA THR A 8 -8.14 7.77 11.73
C THR A 8 -7.37 9.07 11.90
N ASP A 9 -6.22 9.03 12.58
CA ASP A 9 -5.37 10.21 12.77
C ASP A 9 -4.76 10.70 11.45
N MET A 10 -4.91 9.95 10.34
CA MET A 10 -4.49 10.43 9.04
C MET A 10 -5.12 11.79 8.70
N TRP A 11 -6.33 12.04 9.16
CA TRP A 11 -7.01 13.31 8.93
C TRP A 11 -6.41 14.46 9.72
N LEU A 12 -5.52 14.16 10.69
CA LEU A 12 -4.79 15.15 11.48
C LEU A 12 -3.36 15.35 10.96
N ASP A 13 -2.94 14.53 9.98
CA ASP A 13 -1.62 14.63 9.37
C ASP A 13 -1.52 15.91 8.55
N SER A 14 -0.53 16.76 8.87
CA SER A 14 -0.36 18.04 8.20
C SER A 14 -0.14 17.92 6.69
N GLU A 15 0.55 16.87 6.23
CA GLU A 15 0.73 16.65 4.80
C GLU A 15 -0.60 16.41 4.09
N ILE A 16 -1.46 15.60 4.71
CA ILE A 16 -2.77 15.28 4.12
C ILE A 16 -3.66 16.52 4.12
N ILE A 17 -3.67 17.27 5.23
CA ILE A 17 -4.50 18.46 5.36
C ILE A 17 -4.05 19.56 4.39
N ASP A 18 -2.75 19.84 4.34
CA ASP A 18 -2.22 21.02 3.67
C ASP A 18 -1.75 20.75 2.24
N ASP A 19 -1.19 19.57 1.97
CA ASP A 19 -0.45 19.32 0.74
C ASP A 19 -1.11 18.32 -0.22
N PHE A 20 -1.90 17.39 0.30
CA PHE A 20 -2.59 16.43 -0.58
C PHE A 20 -3.69 17.13 -1.37
N SER A 21 -3.76 16.85 -2.66
CA SER A 21 -4.94 17.22 -3.47
C SER A 21 -6.09 16.27 -3.14
N LYS A 22 -7.30 16.60 -3.63
CA LYS A 22 -8.44 15.70 -3.51
C LYS A 22 -8.13 14.34 -4.11
N ASN A 23 -7.50 14.33 -5.28
CA ASN A 23 -7.15 13.09 -5.97
C ASN A 23 -6.10 12.30 -5.19
N ASP A 24 -5.11 12.97 -4.61
CA ASP A 24 -4.11 12.32 -3.77
C ASP A 24 -4.76 11.62 -2.58
N THR A 25 -5.66 12.32 -1.90
CA THR A 25 -6.38 11.78 -0.75
C THR A 25 -7.25 10.59 -1.15
N PHE A 26 -8.00 10.73 -2.25
CA PHE A 26 -8.87 9.67 -2.73
C PHE A 26 -8.05 8.45 -3.12
N LEU A 27 -7.00 8.63 -3.91
CA LEU A 27 -6.16 7.50 -4.33
C LEU A 27 -5.50 6.82 -3.14
N TRP A 28 -5.02 7.60 -2.16
CA TRP A 28 -4.42 7.05 -0.95
C TRP A 28 -5.41 6.17 -0.18
N LEU A 29 -6.64 6.66 0.03
CA LEU A 29 -7.70 5.86 0.66
C LEU A 29 -8.04 4.62 -0.14
N TYR A 30 -8.09 4.72 -1.46
CA TYR A 30 -8.35 3.58 -2.33
C TYR A 30 -7.29 2.50 -2.16
N ILE A 31 -6.03 2.89 -2.18
CA ILE A 31 -4.91 1.95 -2.03
C ILE A 31 -4.98 1.25 -0.68
N LEU A 32 -5.28 1.99 0.38
CA LEU A 32 -5.36 1.43 1.74
C LEU A 32 -6.54 0.48 1.93
N THR A 33 -7.62 0.67 1.19
CA THR A 33 -8.88 -0.06 1.42
C THR A 33 -9.24 -1.03 0.30
N SER A 34 -8.46 -1.08 -0.78
CA SER A 34 -8.78 -1.93 -1.93
C SER A 34 -8.67 -3.41 -1.57
N PRO A 35 -9.66 -4.25 -1.96
CA PRO A 35 -9.52 -5.70 -1.81
C PRO A 35 -8.40 -6.29 -2.69
N LYS A 36 -7.89 -5.53 -3.65
CA LYS A 36 -6.76 -5.90 -4.48
C LYS A 36 -5.41 -5.68 -3.79
N THR A 37 -5.41 -5.04 -2.62
CA THR A 37 -4.22 -4.90 -1.78
C THR A 37 -4.02 -6.17 -0.98
N PHE A 38 -2.92 -6.86 -1.22
CA PHE A 38 -2.58 -8.07 -0.49
C PHE A 38 -2.20 -7.77 0.96
N LEU A 39 -2.29 -8.79 1.79
CA LEU A 39 -1.96 -8.67 3.22
C LEU A 39 -0.53 -8.19 3.46
N CYS A 40 0.37 -8.45 2.52
CA CYS A 40 1.75 -7.96 2.60
C CYS A 40 1.89 -6.45 2.37
N GLY A 41 0.83 -5.78 1.93
CA GLY A 41 0.86 -4.33 1.68
C GLY A 41 1.20 -3.94 0.25
N VAL A 42 1.00 -4.85 -0.70
CA VAL A 42 1.20 -4.55 -2.12
C VAL A 42 -0.15 -4.60 -2.82
N LEU A 43 -0.51 -3.52 -3.49
CA LEU A 43 -1.67 -3.47 -4.39
C LEU A 43 -1.22 -3.91 -5.77
N LYS A 44 -1.87 -4.90 -6.33
CA LYS A 44 -1.58 -5.39 -7.68
C LYS A 44 -2.77 -5.14 -8.58
N ALA A 45 -2.68 -4.11 -9.42
CA ALA A 45 -3.75 -3.75 -10.33
C ALA A 45 -3.21 -2.86 -11.44
N PRO A 46 -3.60 -3.11 -12.71
CA PRO A 46 -3.26 -2.20 -13.80
C PRO A 46 -3.98 -0.86 -13.63
N LEU A 47 -3.43 0.19 -14.23
CA LEU A 47 -4.01 1.53 -14.14
C LEU A 47 -5.47 1.57 -14.61
N SER A 48 -5.82 0.75 -15.60
CA SER A 48 -7.20 0.66 -16.09
C SER A 48 -8.17 0.20 -15.00
N SER A 49 -7.75 -0.75 -14.16
CA SER A 49 -8.57 -1.22 -13.04
C SER A 49 -8.74 -0.15 -11.98
N ILE A 50 -7.66 0.56 -11.68
CA ILE A 50 -7.71 1.68 -10.72
C ILE A 50 -8.64 2.77 -11.23
N ALA A 51 -8.54 3.10 -12.52
CA ALA A 51 -9.41 4.10 -13.15
C ALA A 51 -10.88 3.69 -13.10
N PHE A 52 -11.15 2.41 -13.35
CA PHE A 52 -12.52 1.89 -13.27
C PHE A 52 -13.10 2.03 -11.87
N ASP A 53 -12.32 1.65 -10.87
CA ASP A 53 -12.78 1.65 -9.47
C ASP A 53 -12.92 3.06 -8.90
N THR A 54 -11.97 3.96 -9.21
CA THR A 54 -11.92 5.30 -8.62
C THR A 54 -12.68 6.35 -9.42
N LYS A 55 -12.97 6.08 -10.69
CA LYS A 55 -13.54 7.05 -11.65
C LYS A 55 -12.59 8.20 -11.97
N LEU A 56 -11.33 8.09 -11.56
CA LEU A 56 -10.29 9.03 -11.98
C LEU A 56 -9.79 8.64 -13.36
N ASN A 57 -9.36 9.61 -14.16
CA ASN A 57 -8.74 9.30 -15.44
C ASN A 57 -7.27 8.89 -15.24
N LYS A 58 -6.67 8.31 -16.26
CA LYS A 58 -5.32 7.78 -16.19
C LYS A 58 -4.28 8.84 -15.80
N ASN A 59 -4.41 10.05 -16.33
CA ASN A 59 -3.47 11.14 -16.04
C ASN A 59 -3.56 11.56 -14.56
N GLU A 60 -4.77 11.64 -14.03
CA GLU A 60 -4.99 11.96 -12.62
C GLU A 60 -4.38 10.91 -11.71
N ILE A 61 -4.53 9.63 -12.08
CA ILE A 61 -3.95 8.52 -11.29
C ILE A 61 -2.42 8.60 -11.32
N ILE A 62 -1.83 8.79 -12.49
CA ILE A 62 -0.36 8.87 -12.63
C ILE A 62 0.19 10.05 -11.82
N GLU A 63 -0.46 11.20 -11.89
CA GLU A 63 -0.06 12.37 -11.12
C GLU A 63 -0.08 12.09 -9.62
N SER A 64 -1.17 11.49 -9.12
CA SER A 64 -1.30 11.19 -7.70
C SER A 64 -0.34 10.09 -7.26
N ILE A 65 -0.09 9.07 -8.10
CA ILE A 65 0.94 8.06 -7.81
C ILE A 65 2.30 8.73 -7.66
N ASN A 66 2.65 9.64 -8.57
CA ASN A 66 3.92 10.36 -8.50
C ASN A 66 4.01 11.20 -7.22
N ASN A 67 2.93 11.87 -6.84
CA ASN A 67 2.90 12.65 -5.59
C ASN A 67 3.07 11.75 -4.38
N LEU A 68 2.33 10.66 -4.30
CA LEU A 68 2.41 9.73 -3.17
C LEU A 68 3.79 9.09 -3.06
N GLU A 69 4.45 8.82 -4.18
CA GLU A 69 5.77 8.19 -4.19
C GLU A 69 6.89 9.21 -3.96
N SER A 70 6.97 10.25 -4.78
CA SER A 70 8.14 11.13 -4.86
C SER A 70 8.04 12.32 -3.91
N LYS A 71 6.84 12.83 -3.68
CA LYS A 71 6.64 13.99 -2.84
C LYS A 71 6.37 13.62 -1.38
N PHE A 72 5.53 12.62 -1.15
CA PHE A 72 5.08 12.26 0.21
C PHE A 72 5.70 10.98 0.76
N HIS A 73 6.38 10.21 -0.07
CA HIS A 73 7.08 8.97 0.34
C HIS A 73 6.18 7.98 1.08
N LYS A 74 4.95 7.80 0.58
CA LYS A 74 3.98 6.87 1.17
C LYS A 74 3.97 5.52 0.47
N ILE A 75 4.39 5.47 -0.78
CA ILE A 75 4.37 4.27 -1.62
C ILE A 75 5.62 4.17 -2.46
N LYS A 76 5.79 2.97 -3.05
CA LYS A 76 6.70 2.77 -4.20
C LYS A 76 5.90 2.11 -5.31
N TYR A 77 6.11 2.56 -6.54
CA TYR A 77 5.38 2.07 -7.71
C TYR A 77 6.30 1.30 -8.66
N ASN A 78 5.87 0.08 -9.04
CA ASN A 78 6.52 -0.70 -10.08
C ASN A 78 5.59 -0.76 -11.29
N LYS A 79 5.88 0.08 -12.28
CA LYS A 79 5.04 0.22 -13.48
C LYS A 79 5.02 -1.06 -14.31
N GLU A 80 6.15 -1.76 -14.41
CA GLU A 80 6.26 -2.96 -15.25
C GLU A 80 5.35 -4.09 -14.78
N ASN A 81 5.16 -4.20 -13.47
CA ASN A 81 4.41 -5.29 -12.87
C ASN A 81 3.04 -4.86 -12.34
N ASP A 82 2.66 -3.60 -12.51
CA ASP A 82 1.40 -3.04 -11.99
C ASP A 82 1.27 -3.24 -10.47
N GLU A 83 2.35 -2.97 -9.74
CA GLU A 83 2.41 -3.18 -8.30
C GLU A 83 2.71 -1.87 -7.57
N ILE A 84 1.98 -1.62 -6.48
CA ILE A 84 2.19 -0.47 -5.60
C ILE A 84 2.46 -1.00 -4.19
N LEU A 85 3.66 -0.73 -3.66
CA LEU A 85 4.02 -1.09 -2.30
C LEU A 85 3.63 0.04 -1.35
N ILE A 86 2.87 -0.28 -0.31
CA ILE A 86 2.51 0.67 0.73
C ILE A 86 3.58 0.62 1.83
N LEU A 87 4.26 1.75 2.04
CA LEU A 87 5.28 1.83 3.09
C LEU A 87 4.62 1.88 4.47
N ASN A 88 5.20 1.17 5.43
CA ASN A 88 4.72 1.11 6.81
C ASN A 88 3.34 0.46 7.00
N TRP A 89 2.88 -0.31 6.00
CA TRP A 89 1.61 -1.03 6.07
C TRP A 89 1.49 -1.90 7.31
N HIS A 90 2.58 -2.53 7.72
CA HIS A 90 2.62 -3.46 8.85
C HIS A 90 2.21 -2.82 10.18
N LYS A 91 2.44 -1.54 10.34
CA LYS A 91 2.17 -0.84 11.62
C LYS A 91 0.69 -0.91 12.02
N TYR A 92 -0.20 -0.97 11.04
CA TYR A 92 -1.64 -0.91 11.30
C TYR A 92 -2.37 -2.21 10.97
N ASN A 93 -1.76 -3.08 10.15
CA ASN A 93 -2.47 -4.23 9.60
C ASN A 93 -1.87 -5.58 10.00
N TRP A 94 -0.69 -5.61 10.58
CA TRP A 94 -0.09 -6.88 11.04
C TRP A 94 -0.27 -7.03 12.53
N THR A 95 -0.51 -8.30 12.96
CA THR A 95 -0.59 -8.68 14.36
C THR A 95 0.57 -9.62 14.70
N LYS A 96 0.67 -9.99 15.98
CA LYS A 96 1.72 -10.91 16.46
C LYS A 96 1.45 -12.38 16.10
N SER A 97 0.36 -12.68 15.41
CA SER A 97 -0.02 -14.04 15.06
C SER A 97 0.97 -14.66 14.07
N SER A 98 1.46 -15.86 14.37
CA SER A 98 2.31 -16.62 13.46
C SER A 98 1.55 -17.02 12.18
N LYS A 99 0.24 -17.26 12.31
CA LYS A 99 -0.62 -17.57 11.15
C LYS A 99 -0.69 -16.40 10.19
N LEU A 100 -0.72 -15.18 10.71
CA LEU A 100 -0.72 -13.98 9.89
C LEU A 100 0.58 -13.89 9.09
N ILE A 101 1.72 -14.09 9.73
CA ILE A 101 3.02 -14.04 9.07
C ILE A 101 3.10 -15.09 7.96
N GLU A 102 2.63 -16.31 8.21
CA GLU A 102 2.58 -17.36 7.20
C GLU A 102 1.70 -16.94 6.01
N SER A 103 0.56 -16.29 6.27
CA SER A 103 -0.32 -15.79 5.21
C SER A 103 0.36 -14.71 4.39
N ILE A 104 1.09 -13.81 5.05
CA ILE A 104 1.85 -12.76 4.38
C ILE A 104 2.90 -13.38 3.46
N GLU A 105 3.65 -14.35 3.96
CA GLU A 105 4.67 -15.05 3.17
C GLU A 105 4.07 -15.74 1.95
N ARG A 106 2.88 -16.31 2.08
CA ARG A 106 2.18 -16.93 0.94
C ARG A 106 1.78 -15.88 -0.11
N THR A 107 1.36 -14.69 0.31
CA THR A 107 0.98 -13.65 -0.64
C THR A 107 2.17 -13.11 -1.44
N LEU A 108 3.39 -13.24 -0.91
CA LEU A 108 4.59 -12.80 -1.62
C LEU A 108 4.81 -13.55 -2.94
N LYS A 109 4.26 -14.74 -3.07
CA LYS A 109 4.35 -15.52 -4.32
C LYS A 109 3.65 -14.82 -5.48
N ASN A 110 2.72 -13.91 -5.19
CA ASN A 110 1.98 -13.17 -6.21
C ASN A 110 2.69 -11.88 -6.63
N ILE A 111 3.77 -11.51 -5.94
CA ILE A 111 4.47 -10.25 -6.17
C ILE A 111 5.67 -10.51 -7.08
N LYS A 112 5.74 -9.79 -8.19
CA LYS A 112 6.81 -9.94 -9.17
C LYS A 112 8.01 -9.04 -8.91
N SER A 113 7.79 -7.85 -8.31
CA SER A 113 8.89 -6.94 -8.01
C SER A 113 9.77 -7.53 -6.91
N GLN A 114 11.00 -7.86 -7.24
CA GLN A 114 11.94 -8.40 -6.27
C GLN A 114 12.25 -7.39 -5.18
N GLU A 115 12.32 -6.11 -5.53
CA GLU A 115 12.50 -5.03 -4.56
C GLU A 115 11.40 -5.04 -3.50
N PHE A 116 10.15 -5.23 -3.93
CA PHE A 116 9.01 -5.24 -3.00
C PHE A 116 9.02 -6.49 -2.13
N VAL A 117 9.33 -7.65 -2.72
CA VAL A 117 9.46 -8.91 -1.97
C VAL A 117 10.52 -8.75 -0.88
N GLU A 118 11.68 -8.21 -1.22
CA GLU A 118 12.77 -8.02 -0.26
C GLU A 118 12.39 -7.03 0.85
N TYR A 119 11.67 -5.96 0.50
CA TYR A 119 11.17 -5.01 1.50
C TYR A 119 10.26 -5.70 2.51
N VAL A 120 9.32 -6.51 2.03
CA VAL A 120 8.38 -7.21 2.90
C VAL A 120 9.12 -8.24 3.76
N GLU A 121 10.05 -9.00 3.17
CA GLU A 121 10.83 -9.99 3.92
C GLU A 121 11.65 -9.34 5.04
N ARG A 122 12.31 -8.21 4.77
CA ARG A 122 13.03 -7.46 5.80
C ARG A 122 12.09 -6.93 6.88
N THR A 123 10.90 -6.52 6.50
CA THR A 123 9.90 -6.06 7.46
C THR A 123 9.41 -7.19 8.34
N ILE A 124 9.21 -8.39 7.79
CA ILE A 124 8.84 -9.57 8.55
C ILE A 124 9.91 -9.88 9.58
N ASP A 125 11.18 -9.87 9.18
CA ASP A 125 12.29 -10.16 10.08
C ASP A 125 12.35 -9.16 11.24
N ARG A 126 12.23 -7.87 10.95
CA ARG A 126 12.20 -6.85 11.99
C ARG A 126 11.00 -7.00 12.92
N TYR A 127 9.85 -7.33 12.36
CA TYR A 127 8.62 -7.52 13.10
C TYR A 127 8.76 -8.69 14.09
N ARG A 128 9.31 -9.82 13.63
CA ARG A 128 9.57 -10.98 14.48
C ARG A 128 10.53 -10.65 15.60
N ASN A 129 11.60 -9.92 15.30
CA ASN A 129 12.61 -9.55 16.28
C ASN A 129 12.07 -8.61 17.37
N LEU A 130 11.21 -7.67 16.99
CA LEU A 130 10.60 -6.74 17.94
C LEU A 130 9.59 -7.41 18.88
N ASN A 131 9.05 -8.56 18.49
CA ASN A 131 7.99 -9.24 19.22
C ASN A 131 8.46 -10.50 19.96
N ARG A 132 9.76 -10.68 20.09
CA ARG A 132 10.33 -11.78 20.87
C ARG A 132 10.35 -11.48 22.37
#